data_ce99142e25f19c5a2fa31e623af8a9c0
#
_entry.id   ce99142e25f19c5a2fa31e623af8a9c0
#
_cell.length_a   1.000
_cell.length_b   1.000
_cell.length_c   1.000
_cell.angle_alpha   90.00
_cell.angle_beta   90.00
_cell.angle_gamma   90.00
#
_symmetry.space_group_name_H-M   'P 1'
#
loop_
_entity.id
_entity.type
_entity.pdbx_description
1 polymer ?
#
loop_
_entity_poly.entity_id
_entity_poly.type
_entity_poly.pdbx_seq_one_letter_code
_entity_poly.pdbx_strand_id
1 'polypeptide(L)'
;MTRVWRFLFLAALAIPVNVLAAPVSVHNLRLWQAPDNTRLVFDLSGPLEHRLSTLNDPERVVIEMEGARLKDGLASLDVSHSYISAVRAAEKSDGTLRITLELRRPVRPKSFVLRPAGQYGHRLVIDLYDEVIARASPSPTPRAAPPARQVMAPNDLVVAIDAGHGGEDPGAIGRRYRTREKDVTLAIARELYKLVAATPGMKPVMIRDGDYYVGLRKRIEKASGNDAEIFVSIHADAVPGRQAHGSSVYALSLRGASSEQVRVLADKENAADLIGGADIGEVDSMTHKVLVDMIQTATIGDSMVLGADVLASLRGIGSLHHVKVQQAGFMVLKSPKIPSILVETAFISNPDEERKLRDRNYQRSIAESILKGLKRAMPRLIARRGGETLQAVVPTPTPSPVSPALQSAQAAPVSTAREHIVKPGETLSAIARLYDMHVETLRFLNGIQGNDLAVGARLQIPARSSEL
;
A
#
# COMPACT_ATOMS: atom_id res chain seq x y z
N MET A 1 31.07 79.32 23.43
CA MET A 1 30.61 78.94 22.07
C MET A 1 30.24 77.46 22.05
N THR A 2 29.03 77.18 22.30
CA THR A 2 28.47 75.79 22.44
C THR A 2 27.59 75.45 21.22
N ARG A 3 28.06 74.51 20.37
CA ARG A 3 27.36 74.04 19.18
C ARG A 3 26.40 72.95 19.63
N VAL A 4 25.08 73.17 19.50
CA VAL A 4 24.00 72.21 19.70
C VAL A 4 23.77 71.48 18.36
N TRP A 5 24.01 70.16 18.30
CA TRP A 5 23.64 69.28 17.18
C TRP A 5 22.19 68.78 17.38
N ARG A 6 21.28 69.15 16.47
CA ARG A 6 19.95 68.66 16.35
C ARG A 6 19.98 67.35 15.52
N PHE A 7 19.69 66.24 16.16
CA PHE A 7 19.40 64.97 15.44
C PHE A 7 17.96 65.01 14.97
N LEU A 8 17.75 65.01 13.65
CA LEU A 8 16.47 64.75 13.02
C LEU A 8 16.27 63.23 12.97
N PHE A 9 15.33 62.69 13.77
CA PHE A 9 14.85 61.29 13.63
C PHE A 9 13.86 61.27 12.46
N LEU A 10 14.25 60.65 11.35
CA LEU A 10 13.33 60.30 10.26
C LEU A 10 12.63 59.00 10.66
N ALA A 11 11.36 59.06 11.08
CA ALA A 11 10.52 57.89 11.29
C ALA A 11 10.09 57.32 9.92
N ALA A 12 10.74 56.24 9.50
CA ALA A 12 10.30 55.47 8.33
C ALA A 12 8.98 54.77 8.64
N LEU A 13 7.92 55.26 8.05
CA LEU A 13 6.58 54.65 8.11
C LEU A 13 6.65 53.38 7.25
N ALA A 14 6.80 52.21 7.89
CA ALA A 14 6.69 50.91 7.21
C ALA A 14 5.22 50.64 6.85
N ILE A 15 4.85 50.93 5.61
CA ILE A 15 3.55 50.53 5.05
C ILE A 15 3.60 49.01 4.87
N PRO A 16 2.71 48.23 5.52
CA PRO A 16 2.62 46.78 5.25
C PRO A 16 2.20 46.61 3.78
N VAL A 17 3.10 46.17 2.93
CA VAL A 17 2.75 45.71 1.58
C VAL A 17 1.97 44.38 1.79
N ASN A 18 0.65 44.42 1.72
CA ASN A 18 -0.14 43.24 1.55
C ASN A 18 0.19 42.63 0.20
N VAL A 19 1.11 41.66 0.19
CA VAL A 19 1.36 40.83 -0.98
C VAL A 19 0.11 39.96 -1.15
N LEU A 20 -0.82 40.42 -2.01
CA LEU A 20 -1.90 39.57 -2.49
C LEU A 20 -1.27 38.37 -3.17
N ALA A 21 -1.30 37.22 -2.51
CA ALA A 21 -0.85 35.97 -3.10
C ALA A 21 -1.61 35.74 -4.42
N ALA A 22 -0.88 35.40 -5.48
CA ALA A 22 -1.51 35.11 -6.77
C ALA A 22 -2.53 33.97 -6.59
N PRO A 23 -3.70 34.06 -7.25
CA PRO A 23 -4.73 33.02 -7.12
C PRO A 23 -4.20 31.67 -7.56
N VAL A 24 -4.58 30.61 -6.82
CA VAL A 24 -4.22 29.22 -7.16
C VAL A 24 -4.95 28.84 -8.46
N SER A 25 -4.19 28.43 -9.47
CA SER A 25 -4.78 27.97 -10.72
C SER A 25 -5.17 26.50 -10.63
N VAL A 26 -6.41 26.18 -11.01
CA VAL A 26 -6.88 24.83 -11.29
C VAL A 26 -6.63 24.57 -12.77
N HIS A 27 -5.68 23.64 -13.08
CA HIS A 27 -5.22 23.42 -14.47
C HIS A 27 -5.96 22.31 -15.18
N ASN A 28 -6.39 21.30 -14.43
CA ASN A 28 -6.94 20.10 -15.02
C ASN A 28 -7.90 19.42 -14.04
N LEU A 29 -8.87 18.71 -14.60
CA LEU A 29 -9.80 17.87 -13.85
C LEU A 29 -9.81 16.49 -14.48
N ARG A 30 -9.53 15.46 -13.67
CA ARG A 30 -9.49 14.07 -14.12
C ARG A 30 -10.49 13.25 -13.31
N LEU A 31 -11.06 12.22 -13.94
CA LEU A 31 -12.09 11.38 -13.34
C LEU A 31 -11.74 9.92 -13.55
N TRP A 32 -11.92 9.12 -12.51
CA TRP A 32 -11.86 7.67 -12.54
C TRP A 32 -13.07 7.06 -11.84
N GLN A 33 -13.60 6.02 -12.44
CA GLN A 33 -14.70 5.23 -11.89
C GLN A 33 -14.15 3.94 -11.28
N ALA A 34 -14.36 3.72 -9.99
CA ALA A 34 -14.19 2.45 -9.30
C ALA A 34 -15.55 1.83 -8.97
N PRO A 35 -15.62 0.54 -8.63
CA PRO A 35 -16.88 -0.11 -8.30
C PRO A 35 -17.63 0.51 -7.10
N ASP A 36 -16.91 1.09 -6.16
CA ASP A 36 -17.44 1.63 -4.89
C ASP A 36 -17.38 3.17 -4.82
N ASN A 37 -16.68 3.83 -5.74
CA ASN A 37 -16.58 5.29 -5.76
C ASN A 37 -16.34 5.87 -7.16
N THR A 38 -16.59 7.18 -7.29
CA THR A 38 -16.08 8.01 -8.39
C THR A 38 -15.06 8.97 -7.82
N ARG A 39 -13.85 8.96 -8.35
CA ARG A 39 -12.75 9.85 -7.94
C ARG A 39 -12.58 10.98 -8.94
N LEU A 40 -12.55 12.22 -8.44
CA LEU A 40 -12.14 13.41 -9.18
C LEU A 40 -10.83 13.93 -8.61
N VAL A 41 -9.94 14.37 -9.50
CA VAL A 41 -8.66 14.97 -9.12
C VAL A 41 -8.49 16.30 -9.85
N PHE A 42 -8.30 17.34 -9.07
CA PHE A 42 -7.98 18.70 -9.56
C PHE A 42 -6.48 18.95 -9.42
N ASP A 43 -5.80 19.23 -10.52
CA ASP A 43 -4.39 19.66 -10.52
C ASP A 43 -4.31 21.14 -10.17
N LEU A 44 -3.49 21.49 -9.16
CA LEU A 44 -3.40 22.81 -8.59
C LEU A 44 -1.99 23.39 -8.73
N SER A 45 -1.88 24.70 -8.94
CA SER A 45 -0.57 25.39 -8.97
C SER A 45 0.07 25.57 -7.60
N GLY A 46 -0.71 25.39 -6.51
CA GLY A 46 -0.25 25.58 -5.13
C GLY A 46 -1.19 24.93 -4.12
N PRO A 47 -0.85 25.00 -2.83
CA PRO A 47 -1.73 24.55 -1.76
C PRO A 47 -3.02 25.38 -1.73
N LEU A 48 -4.15 24.75 -1.41
CA LEU A 48 -5.47 25.37 -1.45
C LEU A 48 -6.32 24.87 -0.28
N GLU A 49 -7.05 25.79 0.34
CA GLU A 49 -8.14 25.46 1.26
C GLU A 49 -9.44 25.33 0.50
N HIS A 50 -10.25 24.35 0.86
CA HIS A 50 -11.53 24.11 0.20
C HIS A 50 -12.61 23.75 1.20
N ARG A 51 -13.86 24.00 0.80
CA ARG A 51 -15.06 23.56 1.53
C ARG A 51 -15.86 22.63 0.64
N LEU A 52 -16.38 21.58 1.25
CA LEU A 52 -17.21 20.60 0.59
C LEU A 52 -18.59 20.60 1.24
N SER A 53 -19.65 20.70 0.44
CA SER A 53 -21.03 20.64 0.90
C SER A 53 -21.88 19.79 -0.04
N THR A 54 -22.92 19.16 0.52
CA THR A 54 -23.92 18.41 -0.22
C THR A 54 -25.24 19.17 -0.20
N LEU A 55 -25.93 19.16 -1.33
CA LEU A 55 -27.28 19.73 -1.50
C LEU A 55 -28.18 18.66 -2.05
N ASN A 56 -29.38 18.54 -1.50
CA ASN A 56 -30.43 17.65 -1.97
C ASN A 56 -31.43 18.43 -2.83
N ASP A 57 -32.21 17.75 -3.64
CA ASP A 57 -33.29 18.30 -4.49
C ASP A 57 -32.85 19.42 -5.46
N PRO A 58 -32.11 19.17 -6.53
CA PRO A 58 -31.48 17.89 -6.92
C PRO A 58 -30.18 17.61 -6.18
N GLU A 59 -29.79 16.33 -6.14
CA GLU A 59 -28.55 15.87 -5.50
C GLU A 59 -27.32 16.53 -6.13
N ARG A 60 -26.53 17.24 -5.31
CA ARG A 60 -25.32 17.96 -5.76
C ARG A 60 -24.24 17.92 -4.69
N VAL A 61 -22.99 17.89 -5.16
CA VAL A 61 -21.81 18.20 -4.33
C VAL A 61 -21.25 19.53 -4.81
N VAL A 62 -21.06 20.45 -3.87
CA VAL A 62 -20.48 21.78 -4.13
C VAL A 62 -19.12 21.85 -3.47
N ILE A 63 -18.11 22.23 -4.27
CA ILE A 63 -16.73 22.41 -3.86
C ILE A 63 -16.43 23.91 -4.02
N GLU A 64 -16.09 24.57 -2.91
CA GLU A 64 -15.68 25.98 -2.90
C GLU A 64 -14.19 26.08 -2.59
N MET A 65 -13.46 26.78 -3.43
CA MET A 65 -12.02 26.97 -3.38
C MET A 65 -11.72 28.46 -3.33
N GLU A 66 -11.35 28.98 -2.15
CA GLU A 66 -11.06 30.39 -1.94
C GLU A 66 -9.73 30.78 -2.63
N GLY A 67 -9.70 31.91 -3.33
CA GLY A 67 -8.51 32.38 -4.04
C GLY A 67 -8.06 31.48 -5.19
N ALA A 68 -8.97 30.68 -5.77
CA ALA A 68 -8.70 29.82 -6.91
C ALA A 68 -9.33 30.33 -8.18
N ARG A 69 -8.71 30.02 -9.33
CA ARG A 69 -9.22 30.30 -10.67
C ARG A 69 -9.08 29.10 -11.58
N LEU A 70 -10.05 28.91 -12.45
CA LEU A 70 -10.01 27.88 -13.50
C LEU A 70 -9.20 28.41 -14.68
N LYS A 71 -8.08 27.75 -15.04
CA LYS A 71 -7.17 28.26 -16.07
C LYS A 71 -7.67 28.00 -17.49
N ASP A 72 -8.09 26.77 -17.79
CA ASP A 72 -8.34 26.30 -19.16
C ASP A 72 -9.80 25.84 -19.39
N GLY A 73 -10.72 26.24 -18.53
CA GLY A 73 -12.09 25.72 -18.53
C GLY A 73 -12.15 24.26 -18.01
N LEU A 74 -13.35 23.73 -17.89
CA LEU A 74 -13.54 22.30 -17.65
C LEU A 74 -13.42 21.62 -19.02
N ALA A 75 -12.34 20.84 -19.21
CA ALA A 75 -12.29 19.92 -20.33
C ALA A 75 -13.53 19.02 -20.28
N SER A 76 -14.02 18.57 -21.43
CA SER A 76 -15.17 17.67 -21.52
C SER A 76 -14.83 16.36 -20.81
N LEU A 77 -15.20 16.25 -19.52
CA LEU A 77 -15.08 15.03 -18.75
C LEU A 77 -16.10 14.02 -19.24
N ASP A 78 -15.65 12.82 -19.54
CA ASP A 78 -16.59 11.72 -19.74
C ASP A 78 -17.14 11.28 -18.37
N VAL A 79 -18.35 11.72 -18.07
CA VAL A 79 -19.10 11.39 -16.86
C VAL A 79 -20.11 10.27 -17.06
N SER A 80 -20.18 9.66 -18.26
CA SER A 80 -21.25 8.73 -18.68
C SER A 80 -21.39 7.52 -17.74
N HIS A 81 -20.28 7.01 -17.22
CA HIS A 81 -20.23 5.84 -16.33
C HIS A 81 -20.03 6.19 -14.85
N SER A 82 -20.15 7.49 -14.49
CA SER A 82 -19.91 7.96 -13.11
C SER A 82 -21.20 8.29 -12.36
N TYR A 83 -21.09 8.57 -11.07
CA TYR A 83 -22.22 9.09 -10.28
C TYR A 83 -22.60 10.52 -10.64
N ILE A 84 -21.81 11.19 -11.49
CA ILE A 84 -21.97 12.56 -11.89
C ILE A 84 -22.79 12.62 -13.19
N SER A 85 -23.78 13.53 -13.25
CA SER A 85 -24.53 13.83 -14.45
C SER A 85 -23.98 15.04 -15.20
N ALA A 86 -23.48 16.03 -14.45
CA ALA A 86 -22.86 17.24 -15.01
C ALA A 86 -21.86 17.87 -14.04
N VAL A 87 -20.89 18.60 -14.60
CA VAL A 87 -19.94 19.40 -13.81
C VAL A 87 -20.06 20.84 -14.28
N ARG A 88 -20.27 21.78 -13.35
CA ARG A 88 -20.33 23.22 -13.62
C ARG A 88 -19.28 23.94 -12.80
N ALA A 89 -18.67 24.98 -13.38
CA ALA A 89 -17.75 25.88 -12.68
C ALA A 89 -18.27 27.31 -12.77
N ALA A 90 -18.11 28.05 -11.68
CA ALA A 90 -18.41 29.49 -11.63
C ALA A 90 -17.39 30.18 -10.71
N GLU A 91 -16.84 31.30 -11.17
CA GLU A 91 -16.05 32.20 -10.33
C GLU A 91 -16.98 33.22 -9.70
N LYS A 92 -16.94 33.33 -8.38
CA LYS A 92 -17.70 34.33 -7.62
C LYS A 92 -16.95 35.67 -7.58
N SER A 93 -17.69 36.75 -7.32
CA SER A 93 -17.15 38.10 -7.18
C SER A 93 -16.17 38.26 -6.03
N ASP A 94 -16.20 37.39 -5.02
CA ASP A 94 -15.28 37.34 -3.88
C ASP A 94 -13.97 36.60 -4.18
N GLY A 95 -13.77 36.13 -5.43
CA GLY A 95 -12.57 35.39 -5.83
C GLY A 95 -12.61 33.90 -5.46
N THR A 96 -13.79 33.37 -5.09
CA THR A 96 -13.98 31.93 -4.85
C THR A 96 -14.36 31.19 -6.15
N LEU A 97 -13.61 30.16 -6.47
CA LEU A 97 -14.02 29.20 -7.51
C LEU A 97 -14.99 28.17 -6.91
N ARG A 98 -16.20 28.10 -7.47
CA ARG A 98 -17.21 27.10 -7.12
C ARG A 98 -17.32 26.06 -8.22
N ILE A 99 -17.10 24.79 -7.87
CA ILE A 99 -17.39 23.65 -8.74
C ILE A 99 -18.63 22.95 -8.18
N THR A 100 -19.62 22.72 -9.03
CA THR A 100 -20.84 22.00 -8.70
C THR A 100 -20.90 20.72 -9.49
N LEU A 101 -20.98 19.60 -8.80
CA LEU A 101 -21.19 18.26 -9.36
C LEU A 101 -22.67 17.93 -9.23
N GLU A 102 -23.39 17.84 -10.35
CA GLU A 102 -24.75 17.33 -10.37
C GLU A 102 -24.70 15.80 -10.34
N LEU A 103 -25.51 15.17 -9.50
CA LEU A 103 -25.40 13.74 -9.23
C LEU A 103 -26.61 12.98 -9.76
N ARG A 104 -26.39 11.72 -10.13
CA ARG A 104 -27.43 10.76 -10.54
C ARG A 104 -28.08 10.05 -9.37
N ARG A 105 -27.44 10.09 -8.19
CA ARG A 105 -27.86 9.43 -6.94
C ARG A 105 -27.15 10.08 -5.75
N PRO A 106 -27.68 9.88 -4.52
CA PRO A 106 -27.02 10.33 -3.31
C PRO A 106 -25.63 9.70 -3.14
N VAL A 107 -24.65 10.51 -2.73
CA VAL A 107 -23.28 10.07 -2.47
C VAL A 107 -22.78 10.63 -1.16
N ARG A 108 -21.82 9.94 -0.55
CA ARG A 108 -21.01 10.44 0.57
C ARG A 108 -19.68 10.93 0.02
N PRO A 109 -19.46 12.25 -0.09
CA PRO A 109 -18.21 12.78 -0.58
C PRO A 109 -17.14 12.76 0.53
N LYS A 110 -15.89 12.50 0.13
CA LYS A 110 -14.68 12.65 0.94
C LYS A 110 -13.66 13.45 0.15
N SER A 111 -12.96 14.37 0.78
CA SER A 111 -11.94 15.18 0.12
C SER A 111 -10.65 15.22 0.92
N PHE A 112 -9.53 15.33 0.19
CA PHE A 112 -8.21 15.52 0.78
C PHE A 112 -7.28 16.17 -0.23
N VAL A 113 -6.23 16.84 0.28
CA VAL A 113 -5.21 17.51 -0.54
C VAL A 113 -3.96 16.67 -0.57
N LEU A 114 -3.42 16.46 -1.77
CA LEU A 114 -2.14 15.79 -1.98
C LEU A 114 -1.04 16.82 -2.22
N ARG A 115 0.08 16.64 -1.55
CA ARG A 115 1.31 17.39 -1.79
C ARG A 115 1.97 16.94 -3.10
N PRO A 116 2.88 17.75 -3.67
CA PRO A 116 3.66 17.36 -4.84
C PRO A 116 4.37 16.01 -4.60
N ALA A 117 4.23 15.11 -5.57
CA ALA A 117 4.87 13.79 -5.55
C ALA A 117 5.19 13.32 -6.98
N GLY A 118 6.41 12.85 -7.22
CA GLY A 118 6.86 12.43 -8.55
C GLY A 118 6.77 13.57 -9.58
N GLN A 119 5.98 13.36 -10.62
CA GLN A 119 5.74 14.36 -11.67
C GLN A 119 4.51 15.25 -11.43
N TYR A 120 3.79 15.02 -10.33
CA TYR A 120 2.54 15.72 -10.00
C TYR A 120 2.78 16.87 -9.02
N GLY A 121 2.12 18.00 -9.25
CA GLY A 121 2.03 19.13 -8.33
C GLY A 121 1.05 18.88 -7.18
N HIS A 122 0.56 19.98 -6.60
CA HIS A 122 -0.54 19.93 -5.63
C HIS A 122 -1.82 19.44 -6.30
N ARG A 123 -2.61 18.64 -5.58
CA ARG A 123 -3.86 18.08 -6.09
C ARG A 123 -4.93 18.10 -5.00
N LEU A 124 -6.16 18.42 -5.39
CA LEU A 124 -7.34 18.18 -4.58
C LEU A 124 -8.04 16.94 -5.11
N VAL A 125 -8.26 15.96 -4.26
CA VAL A 125 -8.97 14.72 -4.58
C VAL A 125 -10.34 14.76 -3.92
N ILE A 126 -11.36 14.39 -4.69
CA ILE A 126 -12.74 14.21 -4.22
C ILE A 126 -13.17 12.78 -4.56
N ASP A 127 -13.43 11.98 -3.54
CA ASP A 127 -14.00 10.64 -3.68
C ASP A 127 -15.49 10.69 -3.36
N LEU A 128 -16.32 10.25 -4.29
CA LEU A 128 -17.77 10.15 -4.15
C LEU A 128 -18.13 8.68 -3.94
N TYR A 129 -18.47 8.31 -2.71
CA TYR A 129 -18.89 6.95 -2.37
C TYR A 129 -20.40 6.81 -2.53
N ASP A 130 -20.86 5.68 -3.08
CA ASP A 130 -22.28 5.37 -3.14
C ASP A 130 -22.85 5.23 -1.72
N GLU A 131 -23.86 6.03 -1.38
CA GLU A 131 -24.43 6.02 -0.03
C GLU A 131 -25.18 4.72 0.28
N VAL A 132 -25.74 4.07 -0.72
CA VAL A 132 -26.44 2.79 -0.58
C VAL A 132 -25.45 1.67 -0.26
N ILE A 133 -24.33 1.63 -0.98
CA ILE A 133 -23.25 0.65 -0.73
C ILE A 133 -22.59 0.92 0.62
N ALA A 134 -22.39 2.18 0.99
CA ALA A 134 -21.79 2.57 2.27
C ALA A 134 -22.67 2.19 3.48
N ARG A 135 -24.00 2.26 3.35
CA ARG A 135 -24.94 1.79 4.40
C ARG A 135 -25.04 0.28 4.48
N ALA A 136 -24.77 -0.45 3.38
CA ALA A 136 -24.72 -1.91 3.34
C ALA A 136 -23.41 -2.49 3.89
N SER A 137 -22.36 -1.66 4.07
CA SER A 137 -21.10 -2.07 4.72
C SER A 137 -21.27 -1.92 6.23
N PRO A 138 -21.31 -3.02 7.02
CA PRO A 138 -21.52 -2.91 8.46
C PRO A 138 -20.30 -2.25 9.13
N SER A 139 -20.54 -1.19 9.93
CA SER A 139 -19.69 -0.87 11.08
C SER A 139 -19.44 -2.13 11.91
N PRO A 140 -18.33 -2.27 12.62
CA PRO A 140 -18.03 -3.48 13.39
C PRO A 140 -18.98 -3.60 14.60
N THR A 141 -20.20 -4.06 14.37
CA THR A 141 -21.13 -4.60 15.38
C THR A 141 -21.06 -6.11 15.33
N PRO A 142 -21.28 -6.83 16.45
CA PRO A 142 -21.12 -8.29 16.49
C PRO A 142 -21.97 -8.96 15.43
N ARG A 143 -21.31 -9.72 14.61
CA ARG A 143 -21.72 -10.40 13.40
C ARG A 143 -23.03 -11.19 13.55
N ALA A 144 -24.13 -10.67 12.98
CA ALA A 144 -25.24 -11.51 12.54
C ALA A 144 -24.76 -12.32 11.32
N ALA A 145 -25.20 -13.57 11.21
CA ALA A 145 -24.76 -14.52 10.20
C ALA A 145 -24.80 -13.95 8.76
N PRO A 146 -23.77 -14.18 7.95
CA PRO A 146 -23.71 -13.68 6.59
C PRO A 146 -24.79 -14.31 5.70
N PRO A 147 -25.30 -13.58 4.68
CA PRO A 147 -26.19 -14.18 3.69
C PRO A 147 -25.46 -15.33 2.99
N ALA A 148 -26.23 -16.34 2.60
CA ALA A 148 -25.78 -17.63 2.12
C ALA A 148 -24.55 -17.51 1.20
N ARG A 149 -23.38 -17.94 1.72
CA ARG A 149 -22.16 -18.16 0.96
C ARG A 149 -22.53 -19.00 -0.27
N GLN A 150 -22.19 -18.53 -1.47
CA GLN A 150 -22.08 -19.45 -2.59
C GLN A 150 -21.24 -20.64 -2.11
N VAL A 151 -21.81 -21.84 -2.19
CA VAL A 151 -21.16 -23.08 -1.73
C VAL A 151 -19.85 -23.20 -2.51
N MET A 152 -18.76 -22.79 -1.88
CA MET A 152 -17.41 -23.04 -2.40
C MET A 152 -17.25 -24.56 -2.39
N ALA A 153 -16.77 -25.12 -3.49
CA ALA A 153 -16.21 -26.47 -3.42
C ALA A 153 -15.15 -26.45 -2.29
N PRO A 154 -15.18 -27.38 -1.33
CA PRO A 154 -14.39 -27.31 -0.10
C PRO A 154 -12.86 -27.21 -0.32
N ASN A 155 -12.39 -27.26 -1.55
CA ASN A 155 -10.98 -27.42 -1.90
C ASN A 155 -10.41 -26.36 -2.85
N ASP A 156 -11.16 -25.34 -3.31
CA ASP A 156 -10.61 -24.36 -4.25
C ASP A 156 -9.62 -23.42 -3.55
N LEU A 157 -8.41 -23.29 -4.14
CA LEU A 157 -7.39 -22.35 -3.72
C LEU A 157 -7.72 -20.95 -4.24
N VAL A 158 -7.98 -19.99 -3.37
CA VAL A 158 -8.32 -18.61 -3.76
C VAL A 158 -7.05 -17.81 -4.04
N VAL A 159 -6.90 -17.33 -5.28
CA VAL A 159 -5.76 -16.53 -5.74
C VAL A 159 -6.18 -15.09 -5.95
N ALA A 160 -5.68 -14.19 -5.11
CA ALA A 160 -5.81 -12.75 -5.31
C ALA A 160 -4.78 -12.29 -6.35
N ILE A 161 -5.27 -11.67 -7.42
CA ILE A 161 -4.48 -11.15 -8.53
C ILE A 161 -4.53 -9.64 -8.48
N ASP A 162 -3.40 -9.04 -8.18
CA ASP A 162 -3.24 -7.60 -8.05
C ASP A 162 -2.51 -7.04 -9.28
N ALA A 163 -3.20 -6.18 -10.01
CA ALA A 163 -2.57 -5.37 -11.05
C ALA A 163 -2.01 -4.10 -10.40
N GLY A 164 -0.70 -3.94 -10.38
CA GLY A 164 -0.04 -2.77 -9.81
C GLY A 164 -0.56 -1.46 -10.39
N HIS A 165 -0.48 -0.36 -9.62
CA HIS A 165 -0.90 0.98 -10.02
C HIS A 165 -2.41 1.09 -10.34
N GLY A 166 -2.79 2.06 -11.20
CA GLY A 166 -4.17 2.28 -11.65
C GLY A 166 -4.68 3.70 -11.41
N GLY A 167 -5.68 4.12 -12.18
CA GLY A 167 -6.29 5.44 -12.03
C GLY A 167 -5.29 6.57 -12.14
N GLU A 168 -5.18 7.35 -11.05
CA GLU A 168 -4.26 8.48 -10.90
C GLU A 168 -2.78 8.07 -11.03
N ASP A 169 -2.45 6.88 -10.56
CA ASP A 169 -1.08 6.36 -10.62
C ASP A 169 -0.86 5.56 -11.91
N PRO A 170 -0.10 6.10 -12.89
CA PRO A 170 0.20 5.41 -14.13
C PRO A 170 1.26 4.30 -13.95
N GLY A 171 1.97 4.26 -12.80
CA GLY A 171 3.21 3.51 -12.65
C GLY A 171 4.34 4.09 -13.52
N ALA A 172 5.27 3.27 -13.90
CA ALA A 172 6.32 3.64 -14.83
C ALA A 172 5.76 3.88 -16.24
N ILE A 173 6.41 4.78 -16.99
CA ILE A 173 6.03 5.14 -18.35
C ILE A 173 7.18 4.84 -19.29
N GLY A 174 6.95 3.95 -20.25
CA GLY A 174 7.89 3.58 -21.28
C GLY A 174 8.35 4.78 -22.11
N ARG A 175 9.62 4.78 -22.46
CA ARG A 175 10.26 5.95 -23.10
C ARG A 175 9.96 6.05 -24.61
N ARG A 176 9.78 4.90 -25.26
CA ARG A 176 9.64 4.85 -26.73
C ARG A 176 8.18 4.98 -27.17
N TYR A 177 7.29 4.20 -26.55
CA TYR A 177 5.88 4.12 -26.95
C TYR A 177 4.96 4.78 -25.93
N ARG A 178 5.49 5.37 -24.86
CA ARG A 178 4.73 5.99 -23.76
C ARG A 178 3.73 5.02 -23.11
N THR A 179 4.06 3.74 -23.15
CA THR A 179 3.26 2.67 -22.52
C THR A 179 3.22 2.90 -21.01
N ARG A 180 2.04 2.88 -20.43
CA ARG A 180 1.86 3.04 -18.97
C ARG A 180 1.87 1.66 -18.33
N GLU A 181 2.57 1.53 -17.23
CA GLU A 181 2.66 0.28 -16.47
C GLU A 181 1.29 -0.22 -16.04
N LYS A 182 0.43 0.66 -15.52
CA LYS A 182 -0.94 0.31 -15.08
C LYS A 182 -1.78 -0.41 -16.14
N ASP A 183 -1.57 -0.10 -17.41
CA ASP A 183 -2.31 -0.71 -18.52
C ASP A 183 -1.79 -2.12 -18.81
N VAL A 184 -0.48 -2.30 -18.76
CA VAL A 184 0.20 -3.58 -18.96
C VAL A 184 -0.11 -4.55 -17.82
N THR A 185 0.02 -4.09 -16.59
CA THR A 185 -0.25 -4.92 -15.40
C THR A 185 -1.69 -5.40 -15.36
N LEU A 186 -2.66 -4.53 -15.72
CA LEU A 186 -4.07 -4.90 -15.82
C LEU A 186 -4.33 -5.91 -16.94
N ALA A 187 -3.65 -5.77 -18.09
CA ALA A 187 -3.80 -6.70 -19.19
C ALA A 187 -3.29 -8.11 -18.81
N ILE A 188 -2.11 -8.20 -18.19
CA ILE A 188 -1.53 -9.47 -17.73
C ILE A 188 -2.39 -10.09 -16.62
N ALA A 189 -2.86 -9.27 -15.66
CA ALA A 189 -3.71 -9.73 -14.56
C ALA A 189 -5.04 -10.33 -15.08
N ARG A 190 -5.66 -9.71 -16.09
CA ARG A 190 -6.87 -10.25 -16.73
C ARG A 190 -6.64 -11.56 -17.46
N GLU A 191 -5.49 -11.74 -18.11
CA GLU A 191 -5.13 -13.04 -18.71
C GLU A 191 -4.90 -14.09 -17.62
N LEU A 192 -4.18 -13.76 -16.54
CA LEU A 192 -3.99 -14.65 -15.39
C LEU A 192 -5.33 -15.04 -14.75
N TYR A 193 -6.24 -14.08 -14.59
CA TYR A 193 -7.59 -14.34 -14.07
C TYR A 193 -8.31 -15.41 -14.89
N LYS A 194 -8.35 -15.26 -16.22
CA LYS A 194 -8.99 -16.26 -17.11
C LYS A 194 -8.37 -17.64 -16.98
N LEU A 195 -7.05 -17.71 -16.90
CA LEU A 195 -6.31 -18.95 -16.80
C LEU A 195 -6.53 -19.64 -15.44
N VAL A 196 -6.54 -18.88 -14.35
CA VAL A 196 -6.84 -19.40 -13.01
C VAL A 196 -8.29 -19.86 -12.93
N ALA A 197 -9.26 -19.09 -13.46
CA ALA A 197 -10.68 -19.45 -13.50
C ALA A 197 -10.94 -20.75 -14.28
N ALA A 198 -10.14 -21.02 -15.31
CA ALA A 198 -10.21 -22.26 -16.09
C ALA A 198 -9.45 -23.43 -15.45
N THR A 199 -8.79 -23.24 -14.31
CA THR A 199 -7.99 -24.28 -13.63
C THR A 199 -8.81 -24.92 -12.51
N PRO A 200 -9.11 -26.24 -12.59
CA PRO A 200 -9.80 -26.93 -11.51
C PRO A 200 -9.07 -26.79 -10.16
N GLY A 201 -9.83 -26.58 -9.09
CA GLY A 201 -9.30 -26.39 -7.74
C GLY A 201 -8.68 -25.03 -7.47
N MET A 202 -8.87 -24.02 -8.36
CA MET A 202 -8.42 -22.65 -8.18
C MET A 202 -9.56 -21.65 -8.45
N LYS A 203 -9.60 -20.57 -7.67
CA LYS A 203 -10.56 -19.47 -7.81
C LYS A 203 -9.83 -18.15 -7.85
N PRO A 204 -9.96 -17.35 -8.92
CA PRO A 204 -9.32 -16.05 -9.00
C PRO A 204 -10.17 -14.96 -8.34
N VAL A 205 -9.49 -13.96 -7.76
CA VAL A 205 -10.07 -12.70 -7.27
C VAL A 205 -9.22 -11.55 -7.81
N MET A 206 -9.82 -10.63 -8.58
CA MET A 206 -9.14 -9.41 -9.01
C MET A 206 -9.17 -8.36 -7.90
N ILE A 207 -8.02 -7.79 -7.59
CA ILE A 207 -7.95 -6.63 -6.66
C ILE A 207 -8.49 -5.37 -7.33
N ARG A 208 -8.14 -5.14 -8.60
CA ARG A 208 -8.80 -4.20 -9.49
C ARG A 208 -9.03 -4.82 -10.86
N ASP A 209 -10.16 -4.57 -11.45
CA ASP A 209 -10.58 -5.08 -12.76
C ASP A 209 -10.70 -3.97 -13.83
N GLY A 210 -10.49 -2.70 -13.42
CA GLY A 210 -10.55 -1.50 -14.24
C GLY A 210 -9.38 -0.55 -14.02
N ASP A 211 -9.40 0.60 -14.70
CA ASP A 211 -8.43 1.68 -14.53
C ASP A 211 -8.85 2.62 -13.39
N TYR A 212 -8.70 2.16 -12.16
CA TYR A 212 -8.87 2.94 -10.94
C TYR A 212 -7.78 2.59 -9.93
N TYR A 213 -7.47 3.53 -9.04
CA TYR A 213 -6.45 3.33 -8.01
C TYR A 213 -7.03 2.59 -6.80
N VAL A 214 -6.26 1.64 -6.30
CA VAL A 214 -6.52 0.95 -5.03
C VAL A 214 -5.28 1.15 -4.14
N GLY A 215 -5.45 1.77 -2.98
CA GLY A 215 -4.35 1.99 -2.03
C GLY A 215 -3.71 0.68 -1.58
N LEU A 216 -2.41 0.72 -1.29
CA LEU A 216 -1.61 -0.49 -1.01
C LEU A 216 -2.20 -1.34 0.12
N ARG A 217 -2.63 -0.71 1.21
CA ARG A 217 -3.30 -1.39 2.32
C ARG A 217 -4.63 -2.01 1.91
N LYS A 218 -5.41 -1.28 1.11
CA LYS A 218 -6.72 -1.73 0.62
C LYS A 218 -6.62 -2.96 -0.28
N ARG A 219 -5.50 -3.14 -1.00
CA ARG A 219 -5.23 -4.34 -1.80
C ARG A 219 -5.17 -5.59 -0.93
N ILE A 220 -4.46 -5.50 0.20
CA ILE A 220 -4.36 -6.60 1.19
C ILE A 220 -5.72 -6.86 1.84
N GLU A 221 -6.46 -5.81 2.21
CA GLU A 221 -7.79 -5.92 2.81
C GLU A 221 -8.77 -6.61 1.85
N LYS A 222 -8.77 -6.23 0.57
CA LYS A 222 -9.59 -6.89 -0.47
C LYS A 222 -9.22 -8.35 -0.65
N ALA A 223 -7.93 -8.70 -0.65
CA ALA A 223 -7.48 -10.08 -0.69
C ALA A 223 -8.00 -10.88 0.52
N SER A 224 -7.79 -10.35 1.72
CA SER A 224 -8.24 -10.98 2.97
C SER A 224 -9.77 -11.09 3.06
N GLY A 225 -10.50 -10.07 2.63
CA GLY A 225 -11.97 -10.06 2.63
C GLY A 225 -12.60 -11.05 1.65
N ASN A 226 -11.82 -11.53 0.69
CA ASN A 226 -12.21 -12.58 -0.26
C ASN A 226 -11.62 -13.96 0.08
N ASP A 227 -11.13 -14.15 1.32
CA ASP A 227 -10.53 -15.40 1.79
C ASP A 227 -9.36 -15.87 0.89
N ALA A 228 -8.57 -14.93 0.34
CA ALA A 228 -7.45 -15.28 -0.52
C ALA A 228 -6.36 -16.03 0.26
N GLU A 229 -5.75 -17.02 -0.39
CA GLU A 229 -4.69 -17.86 0.17
C GLU A 229 -3.36 -17.67 -0.54
N ILE A 230 -3.39 -17.01 -1.68
CA ILE A 230 -2.22 -16.52 -2.42
C ILE A 230 -2.51 -15.10 -2.86
N PHE A 231 -1.50 -14.25 -2.80
CA PHE A 231 -1.54 -12.89 -3.35
C PHE A 231 -0.38 -12.71 -4.35
N VAL A 232 -0.73 -12.33 -5.58
CA VAL A 232 0.24 -12.07 -6.66
C VAL A 232 0.05 -10.66 -7.17
N SER A 233 1.00 -9.77 -6.88
CA SER A 233 1.07 -8.42 -7.44
C SER A 233 1.91 -8.41 -8.71
N ILE A 234 1.38 -7.83 -9.77
CA ILE A 234 1.99 -7.82 -11.11
C ILE A 234 2.44 -6.40 -11.44
N HIS A 235 3.72 -6.26 -11.77
CA HIS A 235 4.40 -5.01 -12.08
C HIS A 235 5.23 -5.09 -13.36
N ALA A 236 5.67 -3.95 -13.87
CA ALA A 236 6.57 -3.83 -15.05
C ALA A 236 7.37 -2.53 -14.95
N ASP A 237 8.18 -2.40 -13.90
CA ASP A 237 8.81 -1.15 -13.47
C ASP A 237 9.84 -0.58 -14.46
N ALA A 238 10.28 0.62 -14.18
CA ALA A 238 11.39 1.30 -14.84
C ALA A 238 12.56 1.50 -13.87
N VAL A 239 13.74 1.11 -14.31
CA VAL A 239 15.00 1.42 -13.63
C VAL A 239 15.79 2.46 -14.42
N PRO A 240 16.70 3.21 -13.78
CA PRO A 240 17.62 4.09 -14.49
C PRO A 240 18.42 3.31 -15.54
N GLY A 241 18.53 3.87 -16.76
CA GLY A 241 19.19 3.20 -17.88
C GLY A 241 18.21 2.47 -18.82
N ARG A 242 18.77 1.80 -19.84
CA ARG A 242 18.01 1.06 -20.87
C ARG A 242 18.41 -0.42 -20.93
N GLN A 243 19.34 -0.84 -20.09
CA GLN A 243 19.96 -2.18 -20.19
C GLN A 243 19.28 -3.22 -19.29
N ALA A 244 18.53 -2.79 -18.27
CA ALA A 244 17.78 -3.71 -17.43
C ALA A 244 16.76 -4.47 -18.28
N HIS A 245 16.72 -5.77 -18.13
CA HIS A 245 15.83 -6.66 -18.87
C HIS A 245 15.56 -7.92 -18.05
N GLY A 246 14.49 -8.61 -18.40
CA GLY A 246 14.11 -9.88 -17.79
C GLY A 246 13.20 -9.71 -16.57
N SER A 247 12.64 -10.84 -16.14
CA SER A 247 11.70 -10.88 -15.03
C SER A 247 12.40 -11.03 -13.68
N SER A 248 11.73 -10.57 -12.61
CA SER A 248 12.14 -10.78 -11.22
C SER A 248 10.94 -11.14 -10.36
N VAL A 249 11.17 -11.80 -9.22
CA VAL A 249 10.15 -12.05 -8.22
C VAL A 249 10.65 -11.58 -6.86
N TYR A 250 9.75 -10.92 -6.12
CA TYR A 250 10.04 -10.33 -4.82
C TYR A 250 9.09 -10.88 -3.76
N ALA A 251 9.60 -11.03 -2.55
CA ALA A 251 8.84 -11.34 -1.35
C ALA A 251 9.10 -10.29 -0.26
N LEU A 252 8.25 -10.27 0.76
CA LEU A 252 8.41 -9.36 1.89
C LEU A 252 9.68 -9.68 2.68
N SER A 253 10.36 -8.63 3.16
CA SER A 253 11.31 -8.68 4.25
C SER A 253 10.96 -7.66 5.32
N LEU A 254 11.06 -8.09 6.58
CA LEU A 254 10.93 -7.22 7.75
C LEU A 254 12.31 -6.72 8.27
N ARG A 255 13.40 -7.25 7.71
CA ARG A 255 14.78 -7.02 8.19
C ARG A 255 15.68 -6.26 7.22
N GLY A 256 15.09 -5.60 6.22
CA GLY A 256 15.83 -4.88 5.18
C GLY A 256 15.64 -5.46 3.78
N ALA A 257 16.48 -5.08 2.84
CA ALA A 257 16.39 -5.51 1.45
C ALA A 257 17.58 -6.37 1.03
N SER A 258 17.38 -7.24 0.04
CA SER A 258 18.43 -8.11 -0.54
C SER A 258 19.59 -7.31 -1.16
N SER A 259 19.30 -6.09 -1.63
CA SER A 259 20.29 -5.14 -2.15
C SER A 259 19.75 -3.71 -2.07
N GLU A 260 20.63 -2.72 -2.25
CA GLU A 260 20.24 -1.32 -2.32
C GLU A 260 19.28 -1.03 -3.48
N GLN A 261 19.49 -1.66 -4.63
CA GLN A 261 18.60 -1.53 -5.78
C GLN A 261 17.18 -2.03 -5.46
N VAL A 262 17.07 -3.17 -4.78
CA VAL A 262 15.78 -3.74 -4.35
C VAL A 262 15.12 -2.87 -3.27
N ARG A 263 15.90 -2.22 -2.40
CA ARG A 263 15.40 -1.24 -1.44
C ARG A 263 14.77 -0.03 -2.14
N VAL A 264 15.50 0.54 -3.12
CA VAL A 264 15.02 1.69 -3.91
C VAL A 264 13.75 1.35 -4.68
N LEU A 265 13.67 0.14 -5.25
CA LEU A 265 12.45 -0.33 -5.90
C LEU A 265 11.28 -0.39 -4.90
N ALA A 266 11.48 -1.00 -3.74
CA ALA A 266 10.43 -1.09 -2.72
C ALA A 266 9.98 0.30 -2.22
N ASP A 267 10.91 1.22 -2.02
CA ASP A 267 10.61 2.60 -1.62
C ASP A 267 9.77 3.31 -2.69
N LYS A 268 10.08 3.09 -3.98
CA LYS A 268 9.33 3.64 -5.11
C LYS A 268 7.90 3.07 -5.16
N GLU A 269 7.75 1.76 -5.06
CA GLU A 269 6.44 1.11 -5.07
C GLU A 269 5.60 1.52 -3.84
N ASN A 270 6.22 1.66 -2.68
CA ASN A 270 5.57 2.14 -1.46
C ASN A 270 5.11 3.61 -1.57
N ALA A 271 5.75 4.40 -2.43
CA ALA A 271 5.33 5.79 -2.69
C ALA A 271 4.10 5.91 -3.60
N ALA A 272 3.58 4.81 -4.15
CA ALA A 272 2.38 4.80 -5.01
C ALA A 272 1.16 5.45 -4.32
N ASP A 273 0.99 5.26 -3.01
CA ASP A 273 -0.09 5.89 -2.24
C ASP A 273 -0.01 7.43 -2.22
N LEU A 274 1.19 8.01 -2.33
CA LEU A 274 1.38 9.47 -2.45
C LEU A 274 0.93 9.99 -3.83
N ILE A 275 1.03 9.15 -4.86
CA ILE A 275 0.61 9.48 -6.23
C ILE A 275 -0.88 9.21 -6.40
N GLY A 276 -1.33 8.02 -6.06
CA GLY A 276 -2.70 7.56 -6.19
C GLY A 276 -3.66 8.15 -5.15
N GLY A 277 -3.13 8.77 -4.08
CA GLY A 277 -3.94 9.42 -3.05
C GLY A 277 -4.75 8.42 -2.23
N ALA A 278 -4.07 7.54 -1.52
CA ALA A 278 -4.70 6.81 -0.43
C ALA A 278 -4.81 7.70 0.81
N ASP A 279 -5.89 7.57 1.56
CA ASP A 279 -6.05 8.26 2.84
C ASP A 279 -5.05 7.69 3.86
N ILE A 280 -4.01 8.48 4.15
CA ILE A 280 -2.95 8.10 5.10
C ILE A 280 -3.42 8.30 6.56
N GLY A 281 -4.64 8.82 6.78
CA GLY A 281 -5.17 9.20 8.10
C GLY A 281 -5.59 8.03 9.00
N GLU A 282 -5.71 6.81 8.50
CA GLU A 282 -6.02 5.61 9.29
C GLU A 282 -4.74 4.83 9.64
N VAL A 283 -3.86 5.43 10.41
CA VAL A 283 -2.77 4.68 11.09
C VAL A 283 -3.39 3.98 12.29
N ASP A 284 -3.70 2.72 12.11
CA ASP A 284 -4.31 1.89 13.15
C ASP A 284 -3.34 1.57 14.29
N SER A 285 -3.90 1.49 15.49
CA SER A 285 -3.22 1.37 16.75
C SER A 285 -2.49 0.03 16.94
N MET A 286 -1.36 0.12 17.55
CA MET A 286 -0.23 -0.78 17.75
C MET A 286 -0.46 -1.98 18.71
N THR A 287 -1.62 -2.62 18.75
CA THR A 287 -1.94 -3.54 19.86
C THR A 287 -1.73 -5.05 19.59
N HIS A 288 -1.26 -5.49 18.41
CA HIS A 288 -1.14 -6.91 18.07
C HIS A 288 0.24 -7.37 17.58
N LYS A 289 1.32 -6.70 17.96
CA LYS A 289 2.64 -6.85 17.30
C LYS A 289 3.32 -8.24 17.42
N VAL A 290 3.29 -8.91 18.55
CA VAL A 290 4.14 -10.10 18.77
C VAL A 290 3.61 -11.37 18.09
N LEU A 291 2.30 -11.63 18.16
CA LEU A 291 1.69 -12.81 17.48
C LEU A 291 1.72 -12.65 15.96
N VAL A 292 1.55 -11.40 15.47
CA VAL A 292 1.64 -11.05 14.06
C VAL A 292 3.03 -11.34 13.49
N ASP A 293 4.12 -11.07 14.23
CA ASP A 293 5.50 -11.29 13.76
C ASP A 293 5.83 -12.77 13.53
N MET A 294 5.33 -13.68 14.37
CA MET A 294 5.55 -15.13 14.20
C MET A 294 4.79 -15.70 13.02
N ILE A 295 3.49 -15.33 12.87
CA ILE A 295 2.65 -15.75 11.75
C ILE A 295 3.23 -15.19 10.45
N GLN A 296 3.68 -13.93 10.45
CA GLN A 296 4.26 -13.27 9.29
C GLN A 296 5.58 -13.92 8.85
N THR A 297 6.40 -14.41 9.77
CA THR A 297 7.65 -15.12 9.44
C THR A 297 7.40 -16.41 8.67
N ALA A 298 6.41 -17.21 9.08
CA ALA A 298 6.03 -18.42 8.35
C ALA A 298 5.46 -18.10 6.96
N THR A 299 4.62 -17.07 6.86
CA THR A 299 4.02 -16.60 5.60
C THR A 299 5.09 -16.08 4.62
N ILE A 300 6.14 -15.41 5.11
CA ILE A 300 7.30 -15.01 4.30
C ILE A 300 8.03 -16.24 3.75
N GLY A 301 8.22 -17.30 4.56
CA GLY A 301 8.81 -18.55 4.10
C GLY A 301 8.03 -19.16 2.93
N ASP A 302 6.71 -19.24 3.04
CA ASP A 302 5.84 -19.72 1.96
C ASP A 302 5.90 -18.81 0.72
N SER A 303 5.97 -17.48 0.92
CA SER A 303 6.12 -16.52 -0.16
C SER A 303 7.44 -16.73 -0.94
N MET A 304 8.53 -17.06 -0.24
CA MET A 304 9.82 -17.38 -0.86
C MET A 304 9.75 -18.64 -1.73
N VAL A 305 9.07 -19.69 -1.25
CA VAL A 305 8.88 -20.95 -2.01
C VAL A 305 7.99 -20.71 -3.22
N LEU A 306 6.84 -20.03 -3.02
CA LEU A 306 5.94 -19.62 -4.11
C LEU A 306 6.68 -18.79 -5.16
N GLY A 307 7.44 -17.80 -4.71
CA GLY A 307 8.24 -16.93 -5.58
C GLY A 307 9.28 -17.71 -6.38
N ALA A 308 9.92 -18.69 -5.78
CA ALA A 308 10.91 -19.54 -6.47
C ALA A 308 10.25 -20.40 -7.58
N ASP A 309 9.06 -20.95 -7.33
CA ASP A 309 8.31 -21.73 -8.33
C ASP A 309 7.84 -20.86 -9.51
N VAL A 310 7.39 -19.62 -9.22
CA VAL A 310 7.02 -18.64 -10.27
C VAL A 310 8.25 -18.17 -11.05
N LEU A 311 9.34 -17.81 -10.38
CA LEU A 311 10.58 -17.38 -11.01
C LEU A 311 11.17 -18.46 -11.94
N ALA A 312 11.17 -19.72 -11.48
CA ALA A 312 11.60 -20.86 -12.30
C ALA A 312 10.73 -21.06 -13.54
N SER A 313 9.44 -20.72 -13.47
CA SER A 313 8.54 -20.81 -14.62
C SER A 313 8.76 -19.65 -15.60
N LEU A 314 9.01 -18.44 -15.13
CA LEU A 314 9.30 -17.25 -15.94
C LEU A 314 10.60 -17.41 -16.76
N ARG A 315 11.59 -18.17 -16.25
CA ARG A 315 12.80 -18.51 -17.01
C ARG A 315 12.51 -19.16 -18.37
N GLY A 316 11.37 -19.84 -18.51
CA GLY A 316 10.97 -20.51 -19.75
C GLY A 316 10.53 -19.57 -20.87
N ILE A 317 10.23 -18.31 -20.57
CA ILE A 317 9.74 -17.33 -21.55
C ILE A 317 10.74 -16.20 -21.85
N GLY A 318 11.80 -16.08 -21.07
CA GLY A 318 12.80 -15.03 -21.25
C GLY A 318 13.92 -15.05 -20.21
N SER A 319 14.79 -14.06 -20.28
CA SER A 319 15.84 -13.85 -19.28
C SER A 319 15.23 -13.50 -17.91
N LEU A 320 15.96 -13.83 -16.85
CA LEU A 320 15.67 -13.36 -15.52
C LEU A 320 16.63 -12.21 -15.18
N HIS A 321 16.11 -11.14 -14.62
CA HIS A 321 16.94 -10.04 -14.06
C HIS A 321 17.62 -10.48 -12.77
N HIS A 322 16.87 -11.16 -11.90
CA HIS A 322 17.41 -11.84 -10.72
C HIS A 322 17.12 -13.33 -10.79
N VAL A 323 18.15 -14.16 -10.61
CA VAL A 323 18.05 -15.65 -10.67
C VAL A 323 17.50 -16.27 -9.39
N LYS A 324 17.32 -15.46 -8.32
CA LYS A 324 16.74 -15.84 -7.04
C LYS A 324 15.68 -14.83 -6.65
N VAL A 325 14.69 -15.25 -5.87
CA VAL A 325 13.70 -14.36 -5.25
C VAL A 325 14.43 -13.34 -4.40
N GLN A 326 14.10 -12.07 -4.59
CA GLN A 326 14.63 -10.95 -3.81
C GLN A 326 13.65 -10.56 -2.71
N GLN A 327 14.13 -9.81 -1.72
CA GLN A 327 13.29 -9.40 -0.59
C GLN A 327 13.51 -7.93 -0.25
N ALA A 328 12.41 -7.22 0.09
CA ALA A 328 12.43 -5.90 0.69
C ALA A 328 11.11 -5.58 1.39
N GLY A 329 11.00 -4.37 1.94
CA GLY A 329 9.85 -3.91 2.72
C GLY A 329 8.66 -3.47 1.87
N PHE A 330 8.23 -4.23 0.87
CA PHE A 330 7.07 -3.91 0.04
C PHE A 330 5.78 -3.86 0.85
N MET A 331 5.11 -2.71 0.89
CA MET A 331 3.89 -2.54 1.69
C MET A 331 2.74 -3.40 1.18
N VAL A 332 2.63 -3.58 -0.13
CA VAL A 332 1.59 -4.40 -0.76
C VAL A 332 1.70 -5.89 -0.41
N LEU A 333 2.86 -6.35 0.09
CA LEU A 333 3.09 -7.74 0.50
C LEU A 333 2.97 -7.97 2.02
N LYS A 334 2.57 -6.95 2.79
CA LYS A 334 2.50 -7.02 4.26
C LYS A 334 1.23 -7.74 4.78
N SER A 335 0.82 -8.81 4.13
CA SER A 335 -0.24 -9.68 4.68
C SER A 335 0.34 -10.60 5.76
N PRO A 336 -0.23 -10.67 6.97
CA PRO A 336 0.26 -11.58 7.99
C PRO A 336 -0.07 -13.05 7.68
N LYS A 337 -1.11 -13.32 6.88
CA LYS A 337 -1.64 -14.69 6.70
C LYS A 337 -1.56 -15.21 5.26
N ILE A 338 -1.39 -14.33 4.27
CA ILE A 338 -1.47 -14.69 2.86
C ILE A 338 -0.06 -14.69 2.26
N PRO A 339 0.49 -15.83 1.81
CA PRO A 339 1.71 -15.87 1.01
C PRO A 339 1.60 -14.94 -0.18
N SER A 340 2.53 -13.98 -0.27
CA SER A 340 2.43 -12.83 -1.15
C SER A 340 3.72 -12.63 -1.93
N ILE A 341 3.62 -12.45 -3.24
CA ILE A 341 4.75 -12.15 -4.13
C ILE A 341 4.44 -10.95 -5.02
N LEU A 342 5.49 -10.21 -5.39
CA LEU A 342 5.45 -9.20 -6.43
C LEU A 342 6.29 -9.71 -7.60
N VAL A 343 5.71 -9.67 -8.79
CA VAL A 343 6.33 -10.14 -10.04
C VAL A 343 6.60 -8.95 -10.94
N GLU A 344 7.87 -8.59 -11.09
CA GLU A 344 8.32 -7.72 -12.16
C GLU A 344 8.40 -8.53 -13.45
N THR A 345 7.51 -8.25 -14.36
CA THR A 345 7.36 -9.06 -15.58
C THR A 345 8.42 -8.77 -16.62
N ALA A 346 8.85 -7.50 -16.69
CA ALA A 346 9.90 -6.96 -17.53
C ALA A 346 10.14 -5.49 -17.14
N PHE A 347 11.14 -4.83 -17.72
CA PHE A 347 11.43 -3.42 -17.45
C PHE A 347 10.91 -2.53 -18.58
N ILE A 348 9.86 -1.75 -18.31
CA ILE A 348 9.23 -0.85 -19.29
C ILE A 348 10.16 0.28 -19.76
N SER A 349 11.25 0.55 -19.02
CA SER A 349 12.31 1.50 -19.40
C SER A 349 13.19 0.99 -20.55
N ASN A 350 13.20 -0.33 -20.80
CA ASN A 350 13.90 -0.95 -21.92
C ASN A 350 12.99 -0.96 -23.16
N PRO A 351 13.38 -0.34 -24.30
CA PRO A 351 12.50 -0.21 -25.47
C PRO A 351 12.09 -1.55 -26.11
N ASP A 352 12.92 -2.59 -26.00
CA ASP A 352 12.58 -3.90 -26.55
C ASP A 352 11.61 -4.64 -25.64
N GLU A 353 11.74 -4.50 -24.32
CA GLU A 353 10.78 -5.04 -23.37
C GLU A 353 9.47 -4.25 -23.37
N GLU A 354 9.52 -2.91 -23.48
CA GLU A 354 8.32 -2.11 -23.68
C GLU A 354 7.51 -2.58 -24.89
N ARG A 355 8.20 -2.92 -26.01
CA ARG A 355 7.53 -3.48 -27.19
C ARG A 355 6.88 -4.83 -26.89
N LYS A 356 7.59 -5.75 -26.21
CA LYS A 356 7.05 -7.06 -25.80
C LYS A 356 5.86 -6.91 -24.86
N LEU A 357 5.95 -6.03 -23.85
CA LEU A 357 4.88 -5.79 -22.87
C LEU A 357 3.57 -5.30 -23.52
N ARG A 358 3.61 -4.73 -24.71
CA ARG A 358 2.44 -4.33 -25.51
C ARG A 358 1.86 -5.48 -26.32
N ASP A 359 2.59 -6.58 -26.48
CA ASP A 359 2.15 -7.75 -27.24
C ASP A 359 1.26 -8.65 -26.38
N ARG A 360 0.04 -8.95 -26.85
CA ARG A 360 -0.94 -9.77 -26.14
C ARG A 360 -0.47 -11.21 -25.93
N ASN A 361 0.28 -11.77 -26.89
CA ASN A 361 0.80 -13.14 -26.78
C ASN A 361 1.88 -13.19 -25.69
N TYR A 362 2.73 -12.17 -25.60
CA TYR A 362 3.72 -12.08 -24.54
C TYR A 362 3.06 -11.89 -23.17
N GLN A 363 2.05 -11.02 -23.05
CA GLN A 363 1.26 -10.84 -21.82
C GLN A 363 0.63 -12.16 -21.36
N ARG A 364 0.08 -12.92 -22.30
CA ARG A 364 -0.47 -14.26 -22.04
C ARG A 364 0.61 -15.26 -21.61
N SER A 365 1.77 -15.29 -22.27
CA SER A 365 2.87 -16.18 -21.89
C SER A 365 3.39 -15.90 -20.48
N ILE A 366 3.43 -14.61 -20.06
CA ILE A 366 3.71 -14.22 -18.67
C ILE A 366 2.67 -14.81 -17.73
N ALA A 367 1.39 -14.62 -18.03
CA ALA A 367 0.29 -15.12 -17.19
C ALA A 367 0.31 -16.66 -17.09
N GLU A 368 0.58 -17.38 -18.19
CA GLU A 368 0.74 -18.83 -18.21
C GLU A 368 1.92 -19.29 -17.35
N SER A 369 3.04 -18.55 -17.38
CA SER A 369 4.22 -18.84 -16.56
C SER A 369 3.96 -18.61 -15.08
N ILE A 370 3.26 -17.55 -14.73
CA ILE A 370 2.82 -17.32 -13.34
C ILE A 370 1.92 -18.47 -12.90
N LEU A 371 0.86 -18.80 -13.65
CA LEU A 371 -0.03 -19.93 -13.33
C LEU A 371 0.73 -21.24 -13.16
N LYS A 372 1.72 -21.52 -14.02
CA LYS A 372 2.54 -22.72 -13.89
C LYS A 372 3.30 -22.78 -12.57
N GLY A 373 3.81 -21.64 -12.09
CA GLY A 373 4.43 -21.53 -10.77
C GLY A 373 3.42 -21.74 -9.63
N LEU A 374 2.23 -21.11 -9.72
CA LEU A 374 1.14 -21.29 -8.76
C LEU A 374 0.72 -22.76 -8.64
N LYS A 375 0.56 -23.46 -9.75
CA LYS A 375 0.22 -24.90 -9.78
C LYS A 375 1.27 -25.78 -9.10
N ARG A 376 2.54 -25.43 -9.16
CA ARG A 376 3.62 -26.13 -8.45
C ARG A 376 3.55 -25.93 -6.94
N ALA A 377 3.21 -24.71 -6.50
CA ALA A 377 3.09 -24.38 -5.09
C ALA A 377 1.81 -24.96 -4.45
N MET A 378 0.75 -25.13 -5.24
CA MET A 378 -0.59 -25.51 -4.77
C MET A 378 -0.63 -26.74 -3.83
N PRO A 379 0.03 -27.88 -4.12
CA PRO A 379 -0.04 -29.05 -3.24
C PRO A 379 0.47 -28.79 -1.84
N ARG A 380 1.55 -27.97 -1.72
CA ARG A 380 2.14 -27.61 -0.41
C ARG A 380 1.23 -26.69 0.39
N LEU A 381 0.58 -25.74 -0.29
CA LEU A 381 -0.34 -24.79 0.36
C LEU A 381 -1.62 -25.48 0.83
N ILE A 382 -2.13 -26.43 0.06
CA ILE A 382 -3.29 -27.26 0.45
C ILE A 382 -2.92 -28.17 1.63
N ALA A 383 -1.75 -28.80 1.62
CA ALA A 383 -1.29 -29.65 2.71
C ALA A 383 -1.20 -28.89 4.03
N ARG A 384 -0.86 -27.62 4.00
CA ARG A 384 -0.79 -26.75 5.17
C ARG A 384 -2.16 -26.49 5.79
N ARG A 385 -3.23 -26.34 4.99
CA ARG A 385 -4.62 -26.24 5.52
C ARG A 385 -4.95 -27.42 6.44
N GLY A 386 -4.58 -28.65 6.03
CA GLY A 386 -4.77 -29.86 6.82
C GLY A 386 -3.99 -29.87 8.14
N GLY A 387 -2.79 -29.28 8.17
CA GLY A 387 -1.94 -29.19 9.36
C GLY A 387 -2.48 -28.20 10.39
N GLU A 388 -3.01 -27.06 9.98
CA GLU A 388 -3.65 -26.10 10.90
C GLU A 388 -4.92 -26.63 11.52
N THR A 389 -5.68 -27.46 10.78
CA THR A 389 -6.90 -28.11 11.30
C THR A 389 -6.57 -29.16 12.37
N LEU A 390 -5.42 -29.83 12.26
CA LEU A 390 -5.00 -30.82 13.26
C LEU A 390 -4.41 -30.19 14.54
N GLN A 391 -3.90 -28.97 14.48
CA GLN A 391 -3.42 -28.25 15.66
C GLN A 391 -4.54 -27.50 16.43
N ALA A 392 -5.70 -27.30 15.82
CA ALA A 392 -6.86 -26.71 16.50
C ALA A 392 -7.63 -27.68 17.40
N VAL A 393 -7.34 -28.98 17.32
CA VAL A 393 -7.84 -29.99 18.24
C VAL A 393 -6.76 -30.30 19.28
N VAL A 394 -6.52 -29.35 20.18
CA VAL A 394 -5.86 -29.63 21.45
C VAL A 394 -6.86 -30.48 22.26
N PRO A 395 -6.61 -31.79 22.52
CA PRO A 395 -7.48 -32.53 23.42
C PRO A 395 -7.38 -31.87 24.79
N THR A 396 -8.53 -31.46 25.33
CA THR A 396 -8.65 -31.06 26.74
C THR A 396 -8.02 -32.16 27.58
N PRO A 397 -7.04 -31.89 28.44
CA PRO A 397 -6.49 -32.94 29.31
C PRO A 397 -7.59 -33.42 30.26
N THR A 398 -8.02 -34.64 30.09
CA THR A 398 -8.83 -35.34 31.07
C THR A 398 -8.03 -35.41 32.37
N PRO A 399 -8.56 -35.01 33.53
CA PRO A 399 -7.82 -35.11 34.79
C PRO A 399 -7.63 -36.57 35.13
N SER A 400 -6.40 -37.07 34.99
CA SER A 400 -5.95 -38.33 35.56
C SER A 400 -5.71 -38.19 37.06
N PRO A 401 -6.02 -39.20 37.89
CA PRO A 401 -5.91 -39.13 39.33
C PRO A 401 -4.44 -38.96 39.79
N VAL A 402 -4.26 -38.02 40.68
CA VAL A 402 -2.97 -37.68 41.28
C VAL A 402 -2.49 -38.82 42.18
N SER A 403 -1.35 -39.43 41.86
CA SER A 403 -0.59 -40.22 42.82
C SER A 403 0.44 -39.30 43.49
N PRO A 404 0.56 -39.33 44.82
CA PRO A 404 1.48 -38.48 45.55
C PRO A 404 2.85 -39.18 45.71
N ALA A 405 3.82 -38.77 44.88
CA ALA A 405 5.25 -39.00 45.26
C ALA A 405 6.15 -38.10 44.38
N LEU A 406 7.02 -37.45 45.15
CA LEU A 406 8.23 -36.70 44.74
C LEU A 406 8.10 -35.18 44.63
N GLN A 407 8.14 -34.59 45.82
CA GLN A 407 8.72 -33.27 46.05
C GLN A 407 10.22 -33.29 45.69
N SER A 408 10.68 -32.14 45.20
CA SER A 408 12.07 -31.76 44.93
C SER A 408 12.58 -32.03 43.50
N ALA A 409 12.30 -31.06 42.59
CA ALA A 409 13.26 -30.64 41.60
C ALA A 409 13.14 -29.12 41.46
N GLN A 410 14.16 -28.45 41.94
CA GLN A 410 14.34 -27.00 41.86
C GLN A 410 14.27 -26.54 40.40
N ALA A 411 13.50 -25.49 40.14
CA ALA A 411 13.50 -24.78 38.88
C ALA A 411 14.91 -24.27 38.56
N ALA A 412 15.47 -24.72 37.44
CA ALA A 412 16.71 -24.17 36.91
C ALA A 412 16.44 -22.71 36.46
N PRO A 413 17.33 -21.77 36.70
CA PRO A 413 17.15 -20.36 36.33
C PRO A 413 17.22 -20.24 34.83
N VAL A 414 16.20 -19.60 34.26
CA VAL A 414 16.17 -19.14 32.86
C VAL A 414 17.35 -18.23 32.63
N SER A 415 18.12 -18.54 31.58
CA SER A 415 19.30 -17.88 31.05
C SER A 415 19.36 -16.37 31.27
N THR A 416 20.45 -15.91 31.84
CA THR A 416 20.78 -14.55 32.26
C THR A 416 20.63 -13.53 31.11
N ALA A 417 19.69 -12.62 31.23
CA ALA A 417 19.66 -11.38 30.47
C ALA A 417 20.96 -10.60 30.75
N ARG A 418 21.63 -10.12 29.68
CA ARG A 418 22.77 -9.21 29.82
C ARG A 418 22.26 -7.83 30.16
N GLU A 419 22.90 -7.11 31.08
CA GLU A 419 22.62 -5.71 31.36
C GLU A 419 23.62 -4.81 30.63
N HIS A 420 23.12 -3.71 30.01
CA HIS A 420 23.94 -2.64 29.51
C HIS A 420 23.70 -1.36 30.32
N ILE A 421 24.79 -0.79 30.84
CA ILE A 421 24.74 0.49 31.56
C ILE A 421 25.04 1.63 30.58
N VAL A 422 24.10 2.54 30.41
CA VAL A 422 24.21 3.64 29.48
C VAL A 422 25.35 4.57 29.85
N LYS A 423 26.28 4.80 28.92
CA LYS A 423 27.42 5.70 29.09
C LYS A 423 27.10 7.10 28.50
N PRO A 424 27.84 8.15 28.93
CA PRO A 424 27.69 9.48 28.33
C PRO A 424 27.88 9.46 26.82
N GLY A 425 26.92 10.03 26.08
CA GLY A 425 26.94 10.11 24.61
C GLY A 425 26.37 8.90 23.87
N GLU A 426 25.99 7.82 24.57
CA GLU A 426 25.30 6.70 23.93
C GLU A 426 23.86 7.03 23.62
N THR A 427 23.36 6.52 22.50
CA THR A 427 21.95 6.60 22.08
C THR A 427 21.33 5.22 22.01
N LEU A 428 20.00 5.12 22.17
CA LEU A 428 19.29 3.85 22.02
C LEU A 428 19.63 3.15 20.69
N SER A 429 19.76 3.91 19.60
CA SER A 429 20.12 3.36 18.28
C SER A 429 21.57 2.84 18.22
N ALA A 430 22.50 3.44 18.95
CA ALA A 430 23.88 2.98 19.03
C ALA A 430 23.97 1.70 19.87
N ILE A 431 23.27 1.66 21.02
CA ILE A 431 23.21 0.48 21.90
C ILE A 431 22.52 -0.69 21.20
N ALA A 432 21.39 -0.44 20.50
CA ALA A 432 20.68 -1.48 19.75
C ALA A 432 21.59 -2.11 18.68
N ARG A 433 22.39 -1.31 17.96
CA ARG A 433 23.38 -1.78 16.99
C ARG A 433 24.50 -2.59 17.63
N LEU A 434 24.98 -2.19 18.82
CA LEU A 434 26.03 -2.91 19.55
C LEU A 434 25.62 -4.35 19.87
N TYR A 435 24.33 -4.55 20.14
CA TYR A 435 23.77 -5.87 20.48
C TYR A 435 23.04 -6.56 19.33
N ASP A 436 23.13 -6.02 18.10
CA ASP A 436 22.52 -6.57 16.90
C ASP A 436 21.00 -6.79 17.06
N MET A 437 20.33 -5.76 17.59
CA MET A 437 18.89 -5.77 17.85
C MET A 437 18.22 -4.50 17.37
N HIS A 438 16.92 -4.56 17.17
CA HIS A 438 16.13 -3.39 16.78
C HIS A 438 15.99 -2.41 17.96
N VAL A 439 16.11 -1.11 17.69
CA VAL A 439 15.95 -0.05 18.69
C VAL A 439 14.60 -0.11 19.39
N GLU A 440 13.55 -0.47 18.66
CA GLU A 440 12.20 -0.62 19.22
C GLU A 440 12.07 -1.82 20.16
N THR A 441 12.78 -2.91 19.88
CA THR A 441 12.87 -4.06 20.79
C THR A 441 13.58 -3.68 22.10
N LEU A 442 14.66 -2.90 21.99
CA LEU A 442 15.36 -2.38 23.16
C LEU A 442 14.49 -1.47 24.01
N ARG A 443 13.70 -0.59 23.37
CA ARG A 443 12.72 0.27 24.03
C ARG A 443 11.66 -0.53 24.76
N PHE A 444 11.05 -1.48 24.08
CA PHE A 444 9.96 -2.29 24.61
C PHE A 444 10.40 -3.09 25.84
N LEU A 445 11.56 -3.78 25.76
CA LEU A 445 12.09 -4.57 26.86
C LEU A 445 12.40 -3.74 28.11
N ASN A 446 12.68 -2.45 27.92
CA ASN A 446 13.10 -1.56 29.01
C ASN A 446 12.05 -0.49 29.37
N GLY A 447 10.84 -0.55 28.79
CA GLY A 447 9.74 0.39 29.09
C GLY A 447 10.04 1.86 28.75
N ILE A 448 10.94 2.12 27.77
CA ILE A 448 11.39 3.48 27.43
C ILE A 448 10.40 4.12 26.46
N GLN A 449 9.79 5.22 26.87
CA GLN A 449 8.93 6.06 26.04
C GLN A 449 9.75 7.26 25.50
N GLY A 450 9.82 7.39 24.17
CA GLY A 450 10.58 8.47 23.53
C GLY A 450 12.07 8.13 23.29
N ASN A 451 12.91 9.15 23.11
CA ASN A 451 14.35 9.03 22.83
C ASN A 451 15.25 9.36 24.03
N ASP A 452 14.67 9.74 25.16
CA ASP A 452 15.40 10.21 26.33
C ASP A 452 15.99 8.99 27.06
N LEU A 453 17.32 8.96 27.09
CA LEU A 453 18.09 7.91 27.71
C LEU A 453 18.98 8.53 28.80
N ALA A 454 18.70 8.19 30.05
CA ALA A 454 19.50 8.71 31.17
C ALA A 454 20.85 7.98 31.24
N VAL A 455 21.93 8.75 31.39
CA VAL A 455 23.28 8.18 31.66
C VAL A 455 23.24 7.42 32.95
N GLY A 456 23.79 6.20 32.98
CA GLY A 456 23.72 5.29 34.11
C GLY A 456 22.49 4.40 34.18
N ALA A 457 21.48 4.59 33.28
CA ALA A 457 20.36 3.66 33.22
C ALA A 457 20.81 2.25 32.86
N ARG A 458 20.17 1.25 33.46
CA ARG A 458 20.42 -0.16 33.17
C ARG A 458 19.40 -0.65 32.18
N LEU A 459 19.87 -1.13 31.03
CA LEU A 459 19.03 -1.69 29.97
C LEU A 459 19.16 -3.21 29.96
N GLN A 460 18.05 -3.90 29.97
CA GLN A 460 17.98 -5.34 29.77
C GLN A 460 18.18 -5.70 28.30
N ILE A 461 19.15 -6.58 28.04
CA ILE A 461 19.50 -7.07 26.73
C ILE A 461 19.19 -8.56 26.68
N PRO A 462 18.32 -9.03 25.74
CA PRO A 462 18.03 -10.46 25.63
C PRO A 462 19.29 -11.26 25.24
N ALA A 463 19.42 -12.46 25.73
CA ALA A 463 20.47 -13.36 25.29
C ALA A 463 20.27 -13.72 23.81
N ARG A 464 21.35 -13.80 23.02
CA ARG A 464 21.27 -14.28 21.62
C ARG A 464 20.79 -15.73 21.61
N SER A 465 19.76 -16.01 20.79
CA SER A 465 19.26 -17.38 20.53
C SER A 465 20.16 -18.18 19.55
N SER A 466 21.49 -18.11 19.72
CA SER A 466 22.44 -18.81 18.84
C SER A 466 23.38 -19.76 19.59
N GLU A 467 22.99 -20.22 20.77
CA GLU A 467 23.66 -21.34 21.46
C GLU A 467 22.61 -22.30 22.05
N LEU A 468 21.96 -23.07 21.16
CA LEU A 468 21.39 -24.41 21.45
C LEU A 468 21.34 -25.18 20.11
#